data_f93029387ef506654026b53396cb2c65
#
_entry.id   f93029387ef506654026b53396cb2c65
#
_cell.length_a   1.000
_cell.length_b   1.000
_cell.length_c   1.000
_cell.angle_alpha   90.00
_cell.angle_beta   90.00
_cell.angle_gamma   90.00
#
_symmetry.space_group_name_H-M   'P 1'
#
loop_
_entity.id
_entity.type
_entity.pdbx_description
1 polymer ?
#
loop_
_entity_poly.entity_id
_entity_poly.type
_entity_poly.pdbx_seq_one_letter_code
_entity_poly.pdbx_strand_id
1 'polypeptide(L)'
;MQYRVRNCTRYAIEENQRIRLFVELARGAVAHASEAAYELMGDLMYQSHYSYTECGLGNEATDLLVELVREQGVAAGLYGAKVTGGGAGGTVAILGQRNAKQAFEKVVRAYADLRHIEPYVIDGSSKGADRFGVIVQP
;
A
#
# COMPACT_ATOMS: atom_id res chain seq x y z
N MET A 1 -13.06 11.87 -26.11
CA MET A 1 -12.50 11.62 -24.77
C MET A 1 -13.46 10.68 -24.04
N GLN A 2 -13.02 9.50 -23.60
CA GLN A 2 -13.85 8.57 -22.85
C GLN A 2 -13.55 8.71 -21.35
N TYR A 3 -14.58 8.98 -20.55
CA TYR A 3 -14.45 9.06 -19.10
C TYR A 3 -14.81 7.72 -18.46
N ARG A 4 -14.02 7.26 -17.48
CA ARG A 4 -14.23 6.01 -16.74
C ARG A 4 -15.24 6.19 -15.59
N VAL A 5 -16.38 6.82 -15.87
CA VAL A 5 -17.38 7.21 -14.84
C VAL A 5 -17.79 6.03 -13.98
N ARG A 6 -18.08 4.88 -14.58
CA ARG A 6 -18.50 3.67 -13.85
C ARG A 6 -17.43 3.21 -12.85
N ASN A 7 -16.15 3.16 -13.26
CA ASN A 7 -15.06 2.72 -12.40
C ASN A 7 -14.82 3.71 -11.26
N CYS A 8 -14.85 5.02 -11.55
CA CYS A 8 -14.67 6.04 -10.52
C CYS A 8 -15.81 6.04 -9.49
N THR A 9 -17.07 5.86 -9.93
CA THR A 9 -18.22 5.77 -9.02
C THR A 9 -18.12 4.51 -8.15
N ARG A 10 -17.80 3.36 -8.75
CA ARG A 10 -17.62 2.10 -8.04
C ARG A 10 -16.49 2.20 -7.02
N TYR A 11 -15.36 2.79 -7.42
CA TYR A 11 -14.21 2.99 -6.55
C TYR A 11 -14.58 3.73 -5.26
N ALA A 12 -15.29 4.87 -5.38
CA ALA A 12 -15.65 5.67 -4.20
C ALA A 12 -16.48 4.89 -3.17
N ILE A 13 -17.40 4.05 -3.65
CA ILE A 13 -18.28 3.23 -2.80
C ILE A 13 -17.48 2.09 -2.16
N GLU A 14 -16.76 1.32 -2.97
CA GLU A 14 -16.03 0.15 -2.53
C GLU A 14 -14.84 0.51 -1.62
N GLU A 15 -14.15 1.61 -1.93
CA GLU A 15 -12.99 2.05 -1.11
C GLU A 15 -13.41 2.46 0.29
N ASN A 16 -14.56 3.13 0.45
CA ASN A 16 -15.10 3.43 1.77
C ASN A 16 -15.33 2.15 2.59
N GLN A 17 -15.82 1.09 1.95
CA GLN A 17 -16.01 -0.20 2.62
C GLN A 17 -14.68 -0.89 2.92
N ARG A 18 -13.73 -0.90 1.98
CA ARG A 18 -12.39 -1.48 2.20
C ARG A 18 -11.68 -0.81 3.38
N ILE A 19 -11.75 0.53 3.48
CA ILE A 19 -11.15 1.27 4.59
C ILE A 19 -11.75 0.86 5.93
N ARG A 20 -13.09 0.74 6.01
CA ARG A 20 -13.76 0.30 7.24
C ARG A 20 -13.33 -1.10 7.65
N LEU A 21 -13.32 -2.05 6.71
CA LEU A 21 -12.88 -3.42 6.95
C LEU A 21 -11.40 -3.45 7.38
N PHE A 22 -10.54 -2.71 6.70
CA PHE A 22 -9.13 -2.62 7.05
C PHE A 22 -8.91 -2.11 8.48
N VAL A 23 -9.64 -1.08 8.89
CA VAL A 23 -9.57 -0.53 10.25
C VAL A 23 -10.04 -1.54 11.30
N GLU A 24 -11.12 -2.27 11.04
CA GLU A 24 -11.61 -3.30 11.96
C GLU A 24 -10.62 -4.48 12.06
N LEU A 25 -10.07 -4.94 10.96
CA LEU A 25 -9.02 -5.96 10.95
C LEU A 25 -7.77 -5.50 11.70
N ALA A 26 -7.33 -4.25 11.48
CA ALA A 26 -6.17 -3.69 12.18
C ALA A 26 -6.40 -3.60 13.70
N ARG A 27 -7.60 -3.19 14.15
CA ARG A 27 -7.97 -3.18 15.57
C ARG A 27 -7.95 -4.58 16.17
N GLY A 28 -8.51 -5.54 15.46
CA GLY A 28 -8.49 -6.95 15.86
C GLY A 28 -7.08 -7.53 15.92
N ALA A 29 -6.23 -7.23 14.95
CA ALA A 29 -4.85 -7.69 14.89
C ALA A 29 -3.97 -7.10 16.01
N VAL A 30 -4.26 -5.90 16.49
CA VAL A 30 -3.59 -5.31 17.68
C VAL A 30 -3.97 -6.05 18.96
N ALA A 31 -5.23 -6.51 19.06
CA ALA A 31 -5.71 -7.24 20.22
C ALA A 31 -5.27 -8.71 20.23
N HIS A 32 -5.29 -9.34 19.07
CA HIS A 32 -4.95 -10.76 18.87
C HIS A 32 -4.19 -10.91 17.56
N ALA A 33 -2.87 -11.01 17.62
CA ALA A 33 -2.02 -11.20 16.44
C ALA A 33 -2.54 -12.39 15.60
N SER A 34 -3.11 -12.11 14.44
CA SER A 34 -3.69 -13.10 13.54
C SER A 34 -3.08 -12.95 12.16
N GLU A 35 -2.38 -13.97 11.70
CA GLU A 35 -1.82 -14.04 10.36
C GLU A 35 -2.90 -13.83 9.30
N ALA A 36 -4.04 -14.52 9.44
CA ALA A 36 -5.17 -14.39 8.54
C ALA A 36 -5.73 -12.94 8.47
N ALA A 37 -5.69 -12.18 9.57
CA ALA A 37 -6.09 -10.78 9.53
C ALA A 37 -5.11 -9.92 8.72
N TYR A 38 -3.81 -10.16 8.83
CA TYR A 38 -2.81 -9.46 8.01
C TYR A 38 -2.92 -9.82 6.53
N GLU A 39 -3.17 -11.08 6.19
CA GLU A 39 -3.43 -11.51 4.81
C GLU A 39 -4.65 -10.80 4.22
N LEU A 40 -5.78 -10.77 4.95
CA LEU A 40 -6.98 -10.06 4.52
C LEU A 40 -6.74 -8.55 4.36
N MET A 41 -5.97 -7.93 5.26
CA MET A 41 -5.57 -6.54 5.12
C MET A 41 -4.75 -6.32 3.86
N GLY A 42 -3.83 -7.22 3.55
CA GLY A 42 -3.04 -7.20 2.32
C GLY A 42 -3.90 -7.29 1.06
N ASP A 43 -4.86 -8.21 1.05
CA ASP A 43 -5.81 -8.36 -0.05
C ASP A 43 -6.64 -7.08 -0.28
N LEU A 44 -7.09 -6.42 0.79
CA LEU A 44 -7.79 -5.14 0.69
C LEU A 44 -6.89 -4.04 0.09
N MET A 45 -5.59 -4.06 0.41
CA MET A 45 -4.62 -3.12 -0.20
C MET A 45 -4.47 -3.38 -1.70
N TYR A 46 -4.32 -4.62 -2.15
CA TYR A 46 -4.27 -4.97 -3.57
C TYR A 46 -5.55 -4.58 -4.31
N GLN A 47 -6.71 -4.89 -3.76
CA GLN A 47 -8.01 -4.50 -4.33
C GLN A 47 -8.13 -2.97 -4.49
N SER A 48 -7.70 -2.21 -3.48
CA SER A 48 -7.65 -0.76 -3.51
C SER A 48 -6.75 -0.25 -4.64
N HIS A 49 -5.54 -0.81 -4.76
CA HIS A 49 -4.58 -0.45 -5.80
C HIS A 49 -5.14 -0.67 -7.22
N TYR A 50 -5.69 -1.86 -7.49
CA TYR A 50 -6.28 -2.17 -8.80
C TYR A 50 -7.46 -1.29 -9.14
N SER A 51 -8.37 -1.07 -8.19
CA SER A 51 -9.52 -0.19 -8.41
C SER A 51 -9.08 1.25 -8.74
N TYR A 52 -7.98 1.68 -8.16
CA TYR A 52 -7.38 3.00 -8.39
C TYR A 52 -6.82 3.10 -9.82
N THR A 53 -6.10 2.09 -10.26
CA THR A 53 -5.59 1.97 -11.63
C THR A 53 -6.73 1.93 -12.66
N GLU A 54 -7.83 1.22 -12.36
CA GLU A 54 -9.02 1.21 -13.21
C GLU A 54 -9.69 2.58 -13.34
N CYS A 55 -9.55 3.45 -12.35
CA CYS A 55 -10.00 4.85 -12.45
C CYS A 55 -9.13 5.72 -13.38
N GLY A 56 -7.96 5.20 -13.79
CA GLY A 56 -6.98 5.96 -14.58
C GLY A 56 -6.01 6.77 -13.74
N LEU A 57 -5.89 6.43 -12.46
CA LEU A 57 -4.99 7.06 -11.50
C LEU A 57 -3.74 6.20 -11.21
N GLY A 58 -3.63 5.04 -11.87
CA GLY A 58 -2.46 4.17 -11.82
C GLY A 58 -1.25 4.77 -12.54
N ASN A 59 -0.09 4.20 -12.25
CA ASN A 59 1.17 4.53 -12.90
C ASN A 59 2.05 3.27 -12.97
N GLU A 60 2.64 3.01 -14.12
CA GLU A 60 3.45 1.81 -14.38
C GLU A 60 4.56 1.59 -13.32
N ALA A 61 5.14 2.67 -12.79
CA ALA A 61 6.19 2.56 -11.79
C ALA A 61 5.66 2.07 -10.43
N THR A 62 4.50 2.55 -10.01
CA THR A 62 3.84 2.09 -8.77
C THR A 62 3.21 0.72 -8.94
N ASP A 63 2.65 0.44 -10.11
CA ASP A 63 2.07 -0.87 -10.44
C ASP A 63 3.16 -1.95 -10.40
N LEU A 64 4.34 -1.69 -10.98
CA LEU A 64 5.49 -2.58 -10.92
C LEU A 64 5.92 -2.86 -9.46
N LEU A 65 6.02 -1.83 -8.60
CA LEU A 65 6.37 -2.03 -7.19
C LEU A 65 5.36 -2.95 -6.49
N VAL A 66 4.07 -2.75 -6.73
CA VAL A 66 3.01 -3.58 -6.14
C VAL A 66 3.10 -5.03 -6.60
N GLU A 67 3.37 -5.26 -7.89
CA GLU A 67 3.54 -6.62 -8.42
C GLU A 67 4.79 -7.31 -7.84
N LEU A 68 5.93 -6.61 -7.73
CA LEU A 68 7.14 -7.16 -7.10
C LEU A 68 6.91 -7.55 -5.63
N VAL A 69 6.11 -6.79 -4.88
CA VAL A 69 5.70 -7.16 -3.52
C VAL A 69 4.84 -8.40 -3.53
N ARG A 70 3.88 -8.49 -4.47
CA ARG A 70 2.98 -9.64 -4.62
C ARG A 70 3.75 -10.92 -4.97
N GLU A 71 4.76 -10.83 -5.83
CA GLU A 71 5.62 -11.97 -6.19
C GLU A 71 6.40 -12.53 -5.00
N GLN A 72 6.86 -11.69 -4.08
CA GLN A 72 7.47 -12.18 -2.84
C GLN A 72 6.43 -12.87 -1.94
N GLY A 73 5.28 -12.28 -1.79
CA GLY A 73 4.09 -12.83 -1.16
C GLY A 73 4.18 -13.07 0.34
N VAL A 74 3.11 -13.65 0.86
CA VAL A 74 2.91 -13.92 2.30
C VAL A 74 3.98 -14.84 2.88
N ALA A 75 4.41 -15.85 2.12
CA ALA A 75 5.45 -16.78 2.57
C ALA A 75 6.80 -16.09 2.85
N ALA A 76 7.06 -14.94 2.22
CA ALA A 76 8.23 -14.10 2.48
C ALA A 76 7.96 -12.99 3.51
N GLY A 77 6.76 -12.96 4.10
CA GLY A 77 6.33 -11.99 5.10
C GLY A 77 5.81 -10.67 4.54
N LEU A 78 5.49 -10.59 3.24
CA LEU A 78 4.89 -9.42 2.61
C LEU A 78 3.42 -9.69 2.31
N TYR A 79 2.53 -8.99 3.02
CA TYR A 79 1.09 -9.25 2.95
C TYR A 79 0.39 -8.50 1.83
N GLY A 80 0.78 -7.24 1.59
CA GLY A 80 0.11 -6.42 0.60
C GLY A 80 0.82 -5.12 0.30
N ALA A 81 0.41 -4.49 -0.80
CA ALA A 81 0.91 -3.20 -1.21
C ALA A 81 -0.15 -2.39 -1.96
N LYS A 82 -0.06 -1.08 -1.89
CA LYS A 82 -0.93 -0.17 -2.64
C LYS A 82 -0.26 1.19 -2.87
N VAL A 83 -0.61 1.84 -3.96
CA VAL A 83 -0.29 3.26 -4.14
C VAL A 83 -0.96 4.11 -3.07
N THR A 84 -0.28 5.17 -2.63
CA THR A 84 -0.81 6.16 -1.69
C THR A 84 -0.80 7.57 -2.28
N GLY A 85 -1.58 8.47 -1.69
CA GLY A 85 -1.68 9.86 -2.15
C GLY A 85 -2.64 10.04 -3.32
N GLY A 86 -2.40 11.05 -4.14
CA GLY A 86 -3.31 11.49 -5.20
C GLY A 86 -3.31 10.66 -6.50
N GLY A 87 -2.49 9.63 -6.59
CA GLY A 87 -2.35 8.82 -7.81
C GLY A 87 -1.34 9.38 -8.82
N ALA A 88 -1.29 8.75 -9.99
CA ALA A 88 -0.41 9.09 -11.10
C ALA A 88 1.11 9.03 -10.77
N GLY A 89 1.48 8.25 -9.78
CA GLY A 89 2.85 8.08 -9.28
C GLY A 89 2.96 8.35 -7.77
N GLY A 90 4.17 8.40 -7.26
CA GLY A 90 4.45 8.77 -5.89
C GLY A 90 4.88 7.60 -5.02
N THR A 91 4.14 7.28 -3.97
CA THR A 91 4.56 6.35 -2.93
C THR A 91 3.70 5.09 -2.93
N VAL A 92 4.33 3.94 -2.69
CA VAL A 92 3.67 2.67 -2.43
C VAL A 92 3.83 2.34 -0.95
N ALA A 93 2.71 2.09 -0.26
CA ALA A 93 2.72 1.54 1.08
C ALA A 93 2.77 0.01 1.00
N ILE A 94 3.60 -0.61 1.83
CA ILE A 94 3.78 -2.05 1.91
C ILE A 94 3.45 -2.51 3.33
N LEU A 95 2.59 -3.51 3.44
CA LEU A 95 2.30 -4.20 4.69
C LEU A 95 3.11 -5.49 4.75
N GLY A 96 3.90 -5.64 5.82
CA GLY A 96 4.74 -6.83 6.00
C GLY A 96 5.10 -7.09 7.45
N GLN A 97 5.67 -8.26 7.68
CA GLN A 97 6.24 -8.65 8.97
C GLN A 97 7.51 -7.85 9.27
N ARG A 98 7.80 -7.61 10.55
CA ARG A 98 9.04 -6.91 10.96
C ARG A 98 10.32 -7.61 10.53
N ASN A 99 10.28 -8.92 10.39
CA ASN A 99 11.40 -9.76 9.96
C ASN A 99 11.49 -9.94 8.43
N ALA A 100 10.57 -9.37 7.65
CA ALA A 100 10.53 -9.48 6.18
C ALA A 100 11.54 -8.58 5.46
N LYS A 101 12.53 -8.04 6.18
CA LYS A 101 13.52 -7.10 5.63
C LYS A 101 14.22 -7.63 4.37
N GLN A 102 14.61 -8.90 4.34
CA GLN A 102 15.26 -9.48 3.16
C GLN A 102 14.34 -9.53 1.93
N ALA A 103 13.05 -9.85 2.12
CA ALA A 103 12.09 -9.86 1.03
C ALA A 103 11.85 -8.43 0.51
N PHE A 104 11.74 -7.47 1.41
CA PHE A 104 11.63 -6.05 1.06
C PHE A 104 12.86 -5.55 0.27
N GLU A 105 14.08 -5.87 0.71
CA GLU A 105 15.31 -5.50 0.00
C GLU A 105 15.39 -6.13 -1.40
N LYS A 106 14.85 -7.35 -1.59
CA LYS A 106 14.74 -7.96 -2.93
C LYS A 106 13.80 -7.16 -3.84
N VAL A 107 12.67 -6.71 -3.32
CA VAL A 107 11.74 -5.84 -4.06
C VAL A 107 12.43 -4.55 -4.49
N VAL A 108 13.12 -3.88 -3.56
CA VAL A 108 13.85 -2.63 -3.84
C VAL A 108 14.89 -2.83 -4.94
N ARG A 109 15.71 -3.89 -4.84
CA ARG A 109 16.74 -4.21 -5.85
C ARG A 109 16.12 -4.53 -7.21
N ALA A 110 15.12 -5.42 -7.24
CA ALA A 110 14.44 -5.78 -8.49
C ALA A 110 13.84 -4.55 -9.18
N TYR A 111 13.23 -3.64 -8.42
CA TYR A 111 12.72 -2.40 -8.96
C TYR A 111 13.84 -1.52 -9.53
N ALA A 112 14.94 -1.34 -8.78
CA ALA A 112 16.08 -0.54 -9.22
C ALA A 112 16.69 -1.10 -10.51
N ASP A 113 16.84 -2.43 -10.61
CA ASP A 113 17.36 -3.11 -11.79
C ASP A 113 16.46 -2.92 -13.02
N LEU A 114 15.14 -3.01 -12.84
CA LEU A 114 14.17 -2.90 -13.94
C LEU A 114 13.94 -1.46 -14.40
N ARG A 115 13.99 -0.51 -13.49
CA ARG A 115 13.68 0.90 -13.79
C ARG A 115 14.92 1.79 -13.93
N HIS A 116 16.09 1.29 -13.53
CA HIS A 116 17.34 2.07 -13.43
C HIS A 116 17.20 3.31 -12.54
N ILE A 117 16.34 3.20 -11.51
CA ILE A 117 16.06 4.24 -10.53
C ILE A 117 16.00 3.59 -9.17
N GLU A 118 16.80 4.04 -8.23
CA GLU A 118 16.74 3.57 -6.85
C GLU A 118 15.57 4.22 -6.11
N PRO A 119 14.61 3.43 -5.59
CA PRO A 119 13.47 3.99 -4.88
C PRO A 119 13.90 4.53 -3.52
N TYR A 120 13.36 5.69 -3.14
CA TYR A 120 13.55 6.19 -1.79
C TYR A 120 12.69 5.39 -0.81
N VAL A 121 13.32 4.82 0.21
CA VAL A 121 12.64 4.02 1.23
C VAL A 121 12.33 4.88 2.44
N ILE A 122 11.05 4.89 2.83
CA ILE A 122 10.57 5.51 4.07
C ILE A 122 10.29 4.38 5.05
N ASP A 123 11.07 4.28 6.12
CA ASP A 123 10.91 3.29 7.17
C ASP A 123 10.55 3.98 8.49
N GLY A 124 9.73 3.29 9.29
CA GLY A 124 9.23 3.82 10.54
C GLY A 124 7.95 4.63 10.42
N SER A 125 7.40 4.98 11.57
CA SER A 125 6.19 5.79 11.68
C SER A 125 6.33 6.88 12.75
N SER A 126 5.68 8.01 12.52
CA SER A 126 5.56 9.10 13.50
C SER A 126 4.30 8.93 14.37
N LYS A 127 4.18 9.77 15.39
CA LYS A 127 2.99 9.81 16.26
C LYS A 127 1.70 10.25 15.55
N GLY A 128 1.81 10.71 14.29
CA GLY A 128 0.72 11.31 13.56
C GLY A 128 0.58 12.82 13.82
N ALA A 129 -0.03 13.54 12.87
CA ALA A 129 -0.09 14.99 12.89
C ALA A 129 -0.86 15.54 14.11
N ASP A 130 -1.91 14.86 14.55
CA ASP A 130 -2.74 15.23 15.70
C ASP A 130 -1.98 15.19 17.04
N ARG A 131 -1.01 14.29 17.17
CA ARG A 131 -0.18 14.12 18.38
C ARG A 131 1.17 14.83 18.29
N PHE A 132 1.57 15.22 17.09
CA PHE A 132 2.84 15.91 16.89
C PHE A 132 2.77 17.36 17.33
N GLY A 133 1.58 17.97 17.28
CA GLY A 133 1.34 19.37 17.62
C GLY A 133 1.86 20.35 16.56
N VAL A 134 1.90 21.62 16.94
CA VAL A 134 2.40 22.70 16.08
C VAL A 134 3.80 23.09 16.55
N ILE A 135 4.77 23.03 15.63
CA ILE A 135 6.11 23.58 15.87
C ILE A 135 6.15 24.97 15.26
N VAL A 136 6.29 25.98 16.10
CA VAL A 136 6.54 27.35 15.64
C VAL A 136 8.06 27.49 15.50
N GLN A 137 8.53 27.71 14.28
CA GLN A 137 9.94 28.07 14.07
C GLN A 137 10.15 29.53 14.48
N PRO A 138 11.22 29.83 15.23
CA PRO A 138 11.57 31.20 15.62
C PRO A 138 11.94 32.07 14.42
#